data_d983b2debf7726427b5b8bdd66ca42a2
#
_entry.id   d983b2debf7726427b5b8bdd66ca42a2
#
_cell.length_a   1.000
_cell.length_b   1.000
_cell.length_c   1.000
_cell.angle_alpha   90.00
_cell.angle_beta   90.00
_cell.angle_gamma   90.00
#
_symmetry.space_group_name_H-M   'P 1'
#
loop_
_entity.id
_entity.type
_entity.pdbx_description
1 polymer ?
#
loop_
_entity_poly.entity_id
_entity_poly.type
_entity_poly.pdbx_seq_one_letter_code
_entity_poly.pdbx_strand_id
1 'polypeptide(L)'
;MNKEVKKTNKIQTNQDKNIKNEKIKEIKKIKKNITSGIAFVQATFNNTIVTITDDSGNVIAWSSAGSKGFKGSRKSTPYAAQIAADTAATKAQEHGLKTLTVKLKGPGSGRETALRALQSRGFKILSIKDVTPMAHNGSRPPKKRRV
;
A
#
# COMPACT_ATOMS: atom_id res chain seq x y z
N MET A 1 -29.29 33.17 -32.17
CA MET A 1 -29.51 31.81 -31.63
C MET A 1 -28.28 31.07 -31.09
N ASN A 2 -27.02 31.51 -31.28
CA ASN A 2 -25.83 30.72 -30.89
C ASN A 2 -25.22 31.00 -29.48
N LYS A 3 -25.70 31.99 -28.75
CA LYS A 3 -25.17 32.33 -27.41
C LYS A 3 -25.89 31.65 -26.23
N GLU A 4 -27.17 31.32 -26.39
CA GLU A 4 -27.96 30.64 -25.35
C GLU A 4 -27.66 29.15 -25.26
N VAL A 5 -27.46 28.47 -26.41
CA VAL A 5 -27.12 27.04 -26.46
C VAL A 5 -25.75 26.78 -25.83
N LYS A 6 -24.78 27.72 -25.94
CA LYS A 6 -23.47 27.59 -25.28
C LYS A 6 -23.51 27.82 -23.77
N LYS A 7 -24.47 28.61 -23.26
CA LYS A 7 -24.65 28.79 -21.81
C LYS A 7 -25.32 27.56 -21.15
N THR A 8 -26.33 26.97 -21.78
CA THR A 8 -27.00 25.78 -21.28
C THR A 8 -26.06 24.56 -21.23
N ASN A 9 -25.21 24.37 -22.26
CA ASN A 9 -24.24 23.28 -22.25
C ASN A 9 -23.12 23.44 -21.19
N LYS A 10 -22.73 24.68 -20.84
CA LYS A 10 -21.77 24.91 -19.76
C LYS A 10 -22.37 24.66 -18.38
N ILE A 11 -23.64 24.92 -18.17
CA ILE A 11 -24.35 24.71 -16.90
C ILE A 11 -24.54 23.21 -16.64
N GLN A 12 -24.93 22.44 -17.66
CA GLN A 12 -25.05 20.97 -17.56
C GLN A 12 -23.72 20.29 -17.29
N THR A 13 -22.63 20.69 -17.96
CA THR A 13 -21.30 20.11 -17.72
C THR A 13 -20.75 20.40 -16.32
N ASN A 14 -21.12 21.53 -15.71
CA ASN A 14 -20.72 21.87 -14.34
C ASN A 14 -21.56 21.11 -13.29
N GLN A 15 -22.85 20.85 -13.54
CA GLN A 15 -23.68 20.03 -12.67
C GLN A 15 -23.23 18.56 -12.66
N ASP A 16 -22.90 17.99 -13.82
CA ASP A 16 -22.37 16.62 -13.92
C ASP A 16 -21.02 16.44 -13.21
N LYS A 17 -20.15 17.46 -13.27
CA LYS A 17 -18.88 17.46 -12.51
C LYS A 17 -19.08 17.55 -11.01
N ASN A 18 -20.06 18.34 -10.53
CA ASN A 18 -20.38 18.42 -9.12
C ASN A 18 -20.97 17.11 -8.57
N ILE A 19 -21.92 16.49 -9.29
CA ILE A 19 -22.51 15.22 -8.91
C ILE A 19 -21.46 14.09 -8.89
N LYS A 20 -20.52 14.06 -9.86
CA LYS A 20 -19.40 13.12 -9.85
C LYS A 20 -18.46 13.35 -8.67
N ASN A 21 -18.17 14.61 -8.35
CA ASN A 21 -17.30 14.97 -7.23
C ASN A 21 -17.92 14.65 -5.86
N GLU A 22 -19.25 14.80 -5.70
CA GLU A 22 -19.98 14.43 -4.50
C GLU A 22 -20.02 12.91 -4.32
N LYS A 23 -20.35 12.14 -5.38
CA LYS A 23 -20.29 10.67 -5.35
C LYS A 23 -18.89 10.13 -5.07
N ILE A 24 -17.82 10.77 -5.58
CA ILE A 24 -16.44 10.41 -5.30
C ILE A 24 -16.08 10.75 -3.84
N LYS A 25 -16.65 11.80 -3.25
CA LYS A 25 -16.46 12.13 -1.81
C LYS A 25 -17.20 11.16 -0.88
N GLU A 26 -18.36 10.67 -1.24
CA GLU A 26 -19.10 9.66 -0.46
C GLU A 26 -18.41 8.30 -0.44
N ILE A 27 -17.83 7.86 -1.57
CA ILE A 27 -17.06 6.59 -1.65
C ILE A 27 -15.79 6.65 -0.79
N LYS A 28 -15.26 7.83 -0.45
CA LYS A 28 -14.01 8.02 0.29
C LYS A 28 -14.11 7.90 1.81
N LYS A 29 -15.24 7.61 2.42
CA LYS A 29 -15.43 7.72 3.88
C LYS A 29 -16.07 6.56 4.61
N ILE A 30 -15.77 5.34 4.25
CA ILE A 30 -16.01 4.24 5.20
C ILE A 30 -14.74 4.07 6.04
N LYS A 31 -14.60 4.88 7.09
CA LYS A 31 -13.56 4.67 8.10
C LYS A 31 -13.94 3.42 8.91
N LYS A 32 -13.20 2.36 8.72
CA LYS A 32 -13.32 1.18 9.59
C LYS A 32 -12.55 1.49 10.87
N ASN A 33 -13.20 1.50 12.03
CA ASN A 33 -12.53 1.66 13.33
C ASN A 33 -11.89 0.32 13.73
N ILE A 34 -10.70 0.05 13.20
CA ILE A 34 -9.94 -1.18 13.46
C ILE A 34 -8.73 -0.78 14.30
N THR A 35 -8.58 -1.39 15.48
CA THR A 35 -7.49 -1.08 16.43
C THR A 35 -6.27 -1.96 16.26
N SER A 36 -6.45 -3.22 15.85
CA SER A 36 -5.39 -4.22 15.64
C SER A 36 -5.37 -4.75 14.21
N GLY A 37 -4.21 -5.19 13.75
CA GLY A 37 -4.09 -5.75 12.42
C GLY A 37 -2.73 -6.37 12.13
N ILE A 38 -2.59 -6.89 10.91
CA ILE A 38 -1.40 -7.59 10.46
C ILE A 38 -0.77 -6.81 9.30
N ALA A 39 0.53 -6.51 9.40
CA ALA A 39 1.31 -5.92 8.31
C ALA A 39 2.13 -7.01 7.63
N PHE A 40 1.88 -7.21 6.34
CA PHE A 40 2.66 -8.09 5.49
C PHE A 40 3.67 -7.26 4.70
N VAL A 41 4.95 -7.53 4.90
CA VAL A 41 6.05 -6.92 4.15
C VAL A 41 6.65 -7.97 3.23
N GLN A 42 6.43 -7.83 1.94
CA GLN A 42 7.05 -8.68 0.93
C GLN A 42 8.19 -7.92 0.25
N ALA A 43 9.42 -8.27 0.57
CA ALA A 43 10.63 -7.68 0.01
C ALA A 43 11.33 -8.68 -0.90
N THR A 44 11.27 -8.42 -2.20
CA THR A 44 12.00 -9.19 -3.23
C THR A 44 13.23 -8.40 -3.70
N PHE A 45 14.11 -9.04 -4.48
CA PHE A 45 15.24 -8.32 -5.11
C PHE A 45 14.82 -7.23 -6.10
N ASN A 46 13.57 -7.21 -6.54
CA ASN A 46 13.07 -6.27 -7.56
C ASN A 46 12.08 -5.24 -7.00
N ASN A 47 11.42 -5.50 -5.87
CA ASN A 47 10.36 -4.62 -5.34
C ASN A 47 10.09 -4.92 -3.87
N THR A 48 9.56 -3.91 -3.16
CA THR A 48 8.98 -4.08 -1.82
C THR A 48 7.51 -3.69 -1.84
N ILE A 49 6.66 -4.56 -1.31
CA ILE A 49 5.21 -4.36 -1.18
C ILE A 49 4.86 -4.47 0.29
N VAL A 50 4.10 -3.51 0.78
CA VAL A 50 3.58 -3.48 2.16
C VAL A 50 2.06 -3.50 2.08
N THR A 51 1.46 -4.48 2.74
CA THR A 51 0.00 -4.65 2.81
C THR A 51 -0.40 -4.75 4.28
N ILE A 52 -1.36 -3.94 4.69
CA ILE A 52 -1.88 -3.92 6.06
C ILE A 52 -3.32 -4.42 6.02
N THR A 53 -3.60 -5.42 6.84
CA THR A 53 -4.91 -6.08 6.93
C THR A 53 -5.45 -5.98 8.35
N ASP A 54 -6.73 -6.26 8.51
CA ASP A 54 -7.31 -6.56 9.81
C ASP A 54 -6.92 -7.99 10.27
N ASP A 55 -7.36 -8.37 11.46
CA ASP A 55 -7.10 -9.70 12.01
C ASP A 55 -7.81 -10.81 11.22
N SER A 56 -8.88 -10.47 10.49
CA SER A 56 -9.63 -11.38 9.62
C SER A 56 -8.98 -11.57 8.23
N GLY A 57 -7.92 -10.79 7.90
CA GLY A 57 -7.21 -10.86 6.62
C GLY A 57 -7.74 -9.91 5.53
N ASN A 58 -8.76 -9.08 5.82
CA ASN A 58 -9.23 -8.08 4.84
C ASN A 58 -8.24 -6.94 4.71
N VAL A 59 -7.92 -6.54 3.49
CA VAL A 59 -6.96 -5.46 3.24
C VAL A 59 -7.56 -4.10 3.62
N ILE A 60 -6.85 -3.37 4.47
CA ILE A 60 -7.17 -1.99 4.88
C ILE A 60 -6.40 -1.00 4.02
N ALA A 61 -5.09 -1.20 3.92
CA ALA A 61 -4.19 -0.33 3.18
C ALA A 61 -3.06 -1.12 2.53
N TRP A 62 -2.59 -0.64 1.40
CA TRP A 62 -1.40 -1.19 0.77
C TRP A 62 -0.61 -0.11 0.04
N SER A 63 0.68 -0.36 -0.15
CA SER A 63 1.56 0.44 -0.99
C SER A 63 2.72 -0.41 -1.48
N SER A 64 3.35 0.00 -2.58
CA SER A 64 4.56 -0.62 -3.08
C SER A 64 5.55 0.43 -3.55
N ALA A 65 6.84 0.08 -3.67
CA ALA A 65 7.83 0.98 -4.24
C ALA A 65 7.45 1.44 -5.66
N GLY A 66 6.89 0.55 -6.47
CA GLY A 66 6.41 0.88 -7.81
C GLY A 66 5.25 1.87 -7.81
N SER A 67 4.30 1.77 -6.87
CA SER A 67 3.16 2.69 -6.75
C SER A 67 3.59 4.11 -6.31
N LYS A 68 4.82 4.26 -5.79
CA LYS A 68 5.42 5.54 -5.39
C LYS A 68 6.32 6.16 -6.46
N GLY A 69 6.25 5.66 -7.68
CA GLY A 69 6.98 6.21 -8.82
C GLY A 69 8.41 5.71 -8.98
N PHE A 70 8.88 4.81 -8.11
CA PHE A 70 10.17 4.17 -8.32
C PHE A 70 10.11 3.22 -9.50
N LYS A 71 11.13 3.27 -10.38
CA LYS A 71 11.21 2.45 -11.60
C LYS A 71 12.50 1.62 -11.60
N GLY A 72 12.47 0.49 -12.30
CA GLY A 72 13.64 -0.38 -12.50
C GLY A 72 14.25 -0.85 -11.18
N SER A 73 15.57 -0.83 -11.06
CA SER A 73 16.33 -1.26 -9.88
C SER A 73 16.08 -0.42 -8.63
N ARG A 74 15.63 0.83 -8.77
CA ARG A 74 15.31 1.71 -7.63
C ARG A 74 14.18 1.19 -6.75
N LYS A 75 13.31 0.30 -7.24
CA LYS A 75 12.20 -0.30 -6.47
C LYS A 75 12.66 -1.23 -5.35
N SER A 76 13.85 -1.79 -5.45
CA SER A 76 14.41 -2.72 -4.45
C SER A 76 15.23 -2.02 -3.37
N THR A 77 15.40 -0.70 -3.46
CA THR A 77 16.21 0.04 -2.50
C THR A 77 15.53 0.13 -1.13
N PRO A 78 16.30 0.17 -0.02
CA PRO A 78 15.77 0.40 1.32
C PRO A 78 14.93 1.68 1.44
N TYR A 79 15.36 2.76 0.79
CA TYR A 79 14.62 4.02 0.76
C TYR A 79 13.24 3.89 0.12
N ALA A 80 13.14 3.19 -1.00
CA ALA A 80 11.84 2.95 -1.64
C ALA A 80 10.90 2.11 -0.76
N ALA A 81 11.44 1.15 -0.02
CA ALA A 81 10.71 0.35 0.95
C ALA A 81 10.17 1.20 2.11
N GLN A 82 10.98 2.14 2.61
CA GLN A 82 10.57 3.11 3.64
C GLN A 82 9.37 3.94 3.16
N ILE A 83 9.46 4.57 1.98
CA ILE A 83 8.38 5.41 1.43
C ILE A 83 7.09 4.59 1.20
N ALA A 84 7.23 3.33 0.73
CA ALA A 84 6.10 2.44 0.57
C ALA A 84 5.43 2.12 1.92
N ALA A 85 6.23 1.79 2.95
CA ALA A 85 5.74 1.50 4.29
C ALA A 85 5.08 2.73 4.93
N ASP A 86 5.70 3.90 4.85
CA ASP A 86 5.16 5.17 5.33
C ASP A 86 3.79 5.48 4.74
N THR A 87 3.63 5.26 3.44
CA THR A 87 2.36 5.53 2.78
C THR A 87 1.26 4.54 3.19
N ALA A 88 1.59 3.25 3.29
CA ALA A 88 0.64 2.24 3.77
C ALA A 88 0.24 2.53 5.21
N ALA A 89 1.21 2.90 6.06
CA ALA A 89 1.02 3.28 7.44
C ALA A 89 0.06 4.46 7.61
N THR A 90 0.27 5.55 6.88
CA THR A 90 -0.59 6.73 6.93
C THR A 90 -2.04 6.39 6.59
N LYS A 91 -2.26 5.62 5.52
CA LYS A 91 -3.60 5.17 5.14
C LYS A 91 -4.25 4.28 6.20
N ALA A 92 -3.47 3.38 6.84
CA ALA A 92 -3.98 2.52 7.88
C ALA A 92 -4.34 3.29 9.17
N GLN A 93 -3.58 4.33 9.51
CA GLN A 93 -3.89 5.22 10.63
C GLN A 93 -5.20 5.99 10.43
N GLU A 94 -5.55 6.34 9.19
CA GLU A 94 -6.85 6.96 8.86
C GLU A 94 -8.04 6.05 9.23
N HIS A 95 -7.83 4.73 9.27
CA HIS A 95 -8.81 3.71 9.70
C HIS A 95 -8.73 3.39 11.20
N GLY A 96 -7.90 4.10 11.97
CA GLY A 96 -7.80 3.99 13.43
C GLY A 96 -6.84 2.91 13.94
N LEU A 97 -6.04 2.29 13.06
CA LEU A 97 -5.12 1.20 13.44
C LEU A 97 -4.01 1.72 14.37
N LYS A 98 -3.74 0.98 15.46
CA LYS A 98 -2.74 1.34 16.47
C LYS A 98 -1.71 0.24 16.72
N THR A 99 -2.14 -1.03 16.68
CA THR A 99 -1.29 -2.18 16.98
C THR A 99 -1.11 -3.05 15.75
N LEU A 100 0.10 -3.57 15.53
CA LEU A 100 0.45 -4.39 14.38
C LEU A 100 1.22 -5.65 14.78
N THR A 101 0.83 -6.77 14.18
CA THR A 101 1.68 -7.96 14.05
C THR A 101 2.35 -7.91 12.68
N VAL A 102 3.68 -7.95 12.61
CA VAL A 102 4.40 -7.85 11.33
C VAL A 102 4.82 -9.23 10.84
N LYS A 103 4.49 -9.53 9.58
CA LYS A 103 4.92 -10.74 8.88
C LYS A 103 5.85 -10.33 7.73
N LEU A 104 7.10 -10.75 7.82
CA LEU A 104 8.14 -10.47 6.82
C LEU A 104 8.26 -11.64 5.85
N LYS A 105 8.41 -11.35 4.55
CA LYS A 105 8.58 -12.37 3.51
C LYS A 105 9.59 -11.90 2.47
N GLY A 106 10.55 -12.76 2.15
CA GLY A 106 11.50 -12.56 1.05
C GLY A 106 12.88 -12.03 1.48
N PRO A 107 13.89 -12.11 0.60
CA PRO A 107 15.28 -11.79 0.90
C PRO A 107 15.68 -10.34 0.60
N GLY A 108 14.76 -9.48 0.16
CA GLY A 108 15.06 -8.11 -0.27
C GLY A 108 15.60 -7.23 0.86
N SER A 109 16.44 -6.25 0.53
CA SER A 109 17.03 -5.29 1.46
C SER A 109 16.02 -4.35 2.14
N GLY A 110 14.79 -4.28 1.60
CA GLY A 110 13.70 -3.47 2.16
C GLY A 110 13.01 -4.02 3.40
N ARG A 111 13.34 -5.25 3.85
CA ARG A 111 12.69 -5.90 5.01
C ARG A 111 12.74 -5.08 6.28
N GLU A 112 13.98 -4.77 6.72
CA GLU A 112 14.22 -4.05 7.98
C GLU A 112 13.78 -2.60 7.90
N THR A 113 14.04 -1.94 6.77
CA THR A 113 13.69 -0.53 6.60
C THR A 113 12.19 -0.31 6.59
N ALA A 114 11.40 -1.21 5.98
CA ALA A 114 9.95 -1.16 6.06
C ALA A 114 9.44 -1.36 7.49
N LEU A 115 10.04 -2.28 8.26
CA LEU A 115 9.70 -2.49 9.67
C LEU A 115 9.98 -1.25 10.51
N ARG A 116 11.17 -0.66 10.36
CA ARG A 116 11.56 0.58 11.05
C ARG A 116 10.63 1.75 10.70
N ALA A 117 10.21 1.85 9.44
CA ALA A 117 9.27 2.86 8.99
C ALA A 117 7.89 2.71 9.66
N LEU A 118 7.37 1.49 9.79
CA LEU A 118 6.12 1.23 10.51
C LEU A 118 6.23 1.63 11.99
N GLN A 119 7.35 1.33 12.63
CA GLN A 119 7.61 1.71 14.02
C GLN A 119 7.74 3.23 14.19
N SER A 120 8.45 3.91 13.30
CA SER A 120 8.64 5.37 13.35
C SER A 120 7.32 6.15 13.14
N ARG A 121 6.33 5.55 12.48
CA ARG A 121 4.97 6.09 12.35
C ARG A 121 4.11 5.93 13.60
N GLY A 122 4.64 5.34 14.67
CA GLY A 122 3.98 5.24 15.97
C GLY A 122 3.07 4.02 16.13
N PHE A 123 3.18 3.01 15.26
CA PHE A 123 2.50 1.73 15.49
C PHE A 123 3.18 0.94 16.62
N LYS A 124 2.37 0.38 17.52
CA LYS A 124 2.84 -0.58 18.51
C LYS A 124 2.98 -1.96 17.85
N ILE A 125 4.22 -2.42 17.67
CA ILE A 125 4.49 -3.74 17.11
C ILE A 125 4.42 -4.78 18.22
N LEU A 126 3.48 -5.74 18.11
CA LEU A 126 3.27 -6.79 19.08
C LEU A 126 4.21 -7.98 18.85
N SER A 127 4.36 -8.39 17.59
CA SER A 127 5.24 -9.51 17.23
C SER A 127 5.75 -9.36 15.79
N ILE A 128 6.90 -9.93 15.52
CA ILE A 128 7.53 -9.99 14.22
C ILE A 128 7.75 -11.46 13.88
N LYS A 129 7.22 -11.91 12.71
CA LYS A 129 7.37 -13.28 12.23
C LYS A 129 7.97 -13.27 10.84
N ASP A 130 8.97 -14.09 10.60
CA ASP A 130 9.45 -14.39 9.27
C ASP A 130 8.62 -15.55 8.70
N VAL A 131 7.97 -15.30 7.56
CA VAL A 131 7.13 -16.26 6.85
C VAL A 131 7.68 -16.55 5.45
N THR A 132 8.99 -16.37 5.26
CA THR A 132 9.65 -16.68 3.99
C THR A 132 9.54 -18.18 3.72
N PRO A 133 8.88 -18.60 2.64
CA PRO A 133 8.74 -20.02 2.33
C PRO A 133 10.08 -20.61 1.91
N MET A 134 10.41 -21.77 2.46
CA MET A 134 11.53 -22.58 2.04
C MET A 134 10.98 -23.85 1.40
N ALA A 135 11.33 -24.10 0.13
CA ALA A 135 10.86 -25.28 -0.57
C ALA A 135 11.52 -26.55 0.00
N HIS A 136 10.70 -27.57 0.30
CA HIS A 136 11.17 -28.90 0.65
C HIS A 136 11.31 -29.71 -0.65
N ASN A 137 12.40 -29.48 -1.42
CA ASN A 137 12.64 -30.11 -2.71
C ASN A 137 11.52 -29.81 -3.74
N GLY A 138 11.10 -28.57 -3.82
CA GLY A 138 10.01 -28.10 -4.69
C GLY A 138 10.40 -27.98 -6.16
N SER A 139 9.69 -27.14 -6.92
CA SER A 139 9.94 -26.91 -8.34
C SER A 139 11.35 -26.38 -8.60
N ARG A 140 11.96 -26.80 -9.71
CA ARG A 140 13.26 -26.29 -10.14
C ARG A 140 13.18 -24.77 -10.35
N PRO A 141 14.06 -23.96 -9.72
CA PRO A 141 14.09 -22.53 -9.93
C PRO A 141 14.47 -22.17 -11.38
N PRO A 142 14.07 -20.99 -11.88
CA PRO A 142 14.48 -20.53 -13.20
C PRO A 142 16.00 -20.36 -13.26
N LYS A 143 16.56 -20.49 -14.46
CA LYS A 143 18.00 -20.29 -14.65
C LYS A 143 18.41 -18.84 -14.30
N LYS A 144 19.69 -18.67 -13.91
CA LYS A 144 20.27 -17.35 -13.64
C LYS A 144 20.11 -16.43 -14.85
N ARG A 145 19.61 -15.21 -14.63
CA ARG A 145 19.53 -14.19 -15.67
C ARG A 145 20.94 -13.83 -16.15
N ARG A 146 21.09 -13.73 -17.47
CA ARG A 146 22.26 -13.09 -18.07
C ARG A 146 22.04 -11.56 -18.01
N VAL A 147 22.96 -10.82 -17.44
CA VAL A 147 22.97 -9.37 -17.33
C VAL A 147 24.12 -8.85 -18.15
#